data_1e499c762384fabfc1bf08b1db3522bd
#
_entry.id   1e499c762384fabfc1bf08b1db3522bd
#
_cell.length_a   1.000
_cell.length_b   1.000
_cell.length_c   1.000
_cell.angle_alpha   90.00
_cell.angle_beta   90.00
_cell.angle_gamma   90.00
#
_symmetry.space_group_name_H-M   'P 1'
#
loop_
_entity.id
_entity.type
_entity.pdbx_description
1 polymer ?
#
loop_
_entity_poly.entity_id
_entity_poly.type
_entity_poly.pdbx_seq_one_letter_code
_entity_poly.pdbx_strand_id
1 'polypeptide(L)'
;MTVGHGATVTATQCEFMENGGDGVDCRDANTKARLNDCTMHHNGGSGLNAFNGAVVDLHGTKTDIHSNEGGGIWADNRGKVNIHLPSHHNTSHDNVGQDRFQETGGSIANINADGTFTHVVVDDDDDN
;
A
#
# COMPACT_ATOMS: atom_id res chain seq x y z
N MET A 1 0.12 0.36 12.24
CA MET A 1 -1.17 1.10 12.36
C MET A 1 -2.29 0.30 11.74
N THR A 2 -3.39 0.18 12.43
CA THR A 2 -4.58 -0.51 11.90
C THR A 2 -5.71 0.49 11.81
N VAL A 3 -6.38 0.53 10.66
CA VAL A 3 -7.52 1.41 10.40
C VAL A 3 -8.67 0.54 9.93
N GLY A 4 -9.83 0.68 10.54
CA GLY A 4 -10.98 -0.14 10.19
C GLY A 4 -12.30 0.49 10.56
N HIS A 5 -13.37 -0.25 10.32
CA HIS A 5 -14.74 0.12 10.71
C HIS A 5 -15.20 1.46 10.14
N GLY A 6 -14.79 1.78 8.92
CA GLY A 6 -15.20 3.01 8.25
C GLY A 6 -14.45 4.26 8.70
N ALA A 7 -13.35 4.10 9.44
CA ALA A 7 -12.55 5.24 9.88
C ALA A 7 -11.79 5.87 8.72
N THR A 8 -11.48 7.15 8.87
CA THR A 8 -10.64 7.87 7.92
C THR A 8 -9.42 8.42 8.66
N VAL A 9 -8.24 8.17 8.10
CA VAL A 9 -6.97 8.58 8.70
C VAL A 9 -6.12 9.29 7.65
N THR A 10 -5.43 10.32 8.07
CA THR A 10 -4.37 10.96 7.27
C THR A 10 -3.09 10.97 8.10
N ALA A 11 -2.02 10.45 7.54
CA ALA A 11 -0.70 10.47 8.16
C ALA A 11 0.27 11.16 7.22
N THR A 12 1.12 12.03 7.76
CA THR A 12 2.08 12.79 6.96
C THR A 12 3.46 12.66 7.59
N GLN A 13 4.43 12.30 6.77
CA GLN A 13 5.83 12.17 7.19
C GLN A 13 5.99 11.24 8.38
N CYS A 14 5.23 10.15 8.38
CA CYS A 14 5.28 9.13 9.42
C CYS A 14 6.10 7.94 8.96
N GLU A 15 6.65 7.24 9.93
CA GLU A 15 7.40 6.02 9.68
C GLU A 15 6.73 4.88 10.45
N PHE A 16 6.39 3.82 9.74
CA PHE A 16 5.76 2.63 10.33
C PHE A 16 6.76 1.49 10.21
N MET A 17 7.39 1.12 11.33
CA MET A 17 8.50 0.18 11.31
C MET A 17 8.50 -0.72 12.53
N GLU A 18 9.15 -1.86 12.37
CA GLU A 18 9.39 -2.80 13.48
C GLU A 18 8.09 -3.28 14.14
N ASN A 19 7.02 -3.37 13.36
CA ASN A 19 5.78 -3.99 13.82
C ASN A 19 5.87 -5.49 13.57
N GLY A 20 5.27 -6.28 14.45
CA GLY A 20 5.25 -7.73 14.27
C GLY A 20 4.39 -8.17 13.11
N GLY A 21 3.38 -7.39 12.76
CA GLY A 21 2.54 -7.61 11.60
C GLY A 21 2.82 -6.58 10.52
N ASP A 22 1.75 -6.06 9.91
CA ASP A 22 1.88 -5.09 8.83
C ASP A 22 2.26 -3.71 9.36
N GLY A 23 2.91 -2.92 8.52
CA GLY A 23 3.18 -1.54 8.88
C GLY A 23 1.90 -0.74 8.97
N VAL A 24 1.10 -0.77 7.91
CA VAL A 24 -0.23 -0.16 7.87
C VAL A 24 -1.20 -1.21 7.36
N ASP A 25 -2.28 -1.43 8.10
CA ASP A 25 -3.31 -2.41 7.76
C ASP A 25 -4.65 -1.68 7.75
N CYS A 26 -5.23 -1.55 6.56
CA CYS A 26 -6.52 -0.90 6.36
C CYS A 26 -7.52 -1.96 5.92
N ARG A 27 -8.66 -2.04 6.60
CA ARG A 27 -9.66 -3.03 6.29
C ARG A 27 -11.07 -2.47 6.44
N ASP A 28 -11.99 -3.10 5.77
CA ASP A 28 -13.42 -2.84 5.75
C ASP A 28 -13.83 -1.73 4.80
N ALA A 29 -15.02 -1.91 4.25
CA ALA A 29 -15.62 -0.94 3.36
C ALA A 29 -15.76 0.42 4.07
N ASN A 30 -15.64 1.48 3.31
CA ASN A 30 -15.71 2.87 3.79
C ASN A 30 -14.53 3.29 4.68
N THR A 31 -13.55 2.43 4.88
CA THR A 31 -12.31 2.79 5.58
C THR A 31 -11.36 3.40 4.57
N LYS A 32 -10.75 4.53 4.93
CA LYS A 32 -9.84 5.26 4.05
C LYS A 32 -8.61 5.70 4.82
N ALA A 33 -7.45 5.58 4.17
CA ALA A 33 -6.22 6.12 4.71
C ALA A 33 -5.52 6.91 3.62
N ARG A 34 -5.04 8.09 3.97
CA ARG A 34 -4.19 8.90 3.10
C ARG A 34 -2.83 9.00 3.76
N LEU A 35 -1.81 8.57 3.06
CA LEU A 35 -0.44 8.55 3.57
C LEU A 35 0.41 9.45 2.68
N ASN A 36 0.93 10.52 3.28
CA ASN A 36 1.72 11.53 2.56
C ASN A 36 3.17 11.44 3.01
N ASP A 37 4.08 11.15 2.11
CA ASP A 37 5.52 11.08 2.41
C ASP A 37 5.83 10.18 3.59
N CYS A 38 5.20 9.01 3.65
CA CYS A 38 5.37 8.05 4.72
C CYS A 38 6.26 6.90 4.27
N THR A 39 6.95 6.28 5.22
CA THR A 39 7.79 5.11 4.97
C THR A 39 7.25 3.93 5.78
N MET A 40 7.13 2.76 5.14
CA MET A 40 6.72 1.52 5.79
C MET A 40 7.80 0.48 5.54
N HIS A 41 8.56 0.14 6.59
CA HIS A 41 9.72 -0.74 6.42
C HIS A 41 10.02 -1.57 7.66
N HIS A 42 10.70 -2.67 7.45
CA HIS A 42 11.15 -3.56 8.53
C HIS A 42 9.99 -4.05 9.40
N ASN A 43 8.85 -4.34 8.75
CA ASN A 43 7.71 -4.93 9.44
C ASN A 43 7.71 -6.45 9.23
N GLY A 44 7.15 -7.18 10.18
CA GLY A 44 7.11 -8.64 10.10
C GLY A 44 6.13 -9.17 9.06
N GLY A 45 5.12 -8.40 8.72
CA GLY A 45 4.19 -8.71 7.64
C GLY A 45 4.48 -7.85 6.42
N SER A 46 3.42 -7.38 5.77
CA SER A 46 3.55 -6.48 4.63
C SER A 46 3.75 -5.05 5.10
N GLY A 47 4.32 -4.22 4.23
CA GLY A 47 4.41 -2.80 4.55
C GLY A 47 3.04 -2.17 4.61
N LEU A 48 2.21 -2.41 3.61
CA LEU A 48 0.88 -1.86 3.48
C LEU A 48 -0.09 -2.94 3.04
N ASN A 49 -1.22 -3.05 3.74
CA ASN A 49 -2.28 -3.99 3.40
C ASN A 49 -3.59 -3.23 3.29
N ALA A 50 -4.27 -3.35 2.15
CA ALA A 50 -5.62 -2.84 1.94
C ALA A 50 -6.54 -4.03 1.69
N PHE A 51 -7.54 -4.21 2.54
CA PHE A 51 -8.30 -5.44 2.58
C PHE A 51 -9.79 -5.14 2.75
N ASN A 52 -10.62 -5.98 2.15
CA ASN A 52 -12.06 -5.98 2.37
C ASN A 52 -12.72 -4.63 2.04
N GLY A 53 -12.33 -4.06 0.90
CA GLY A 53 -12.93 -2.84 0.39
C GLY A 53 -12.32 -1.53 0.90
N ALA A 54 -11.29 -1.59 1.72
CA ALA A 54 -10.60 -0.38 2.18
C ALA A 54 -9.87 0.30 1.02
N VAL A 55 -9.71 1.63 1.12
CA VAL A 55 -9.01 2.41 0.11
C VAL A 55 -7.83 3.13 0.77
N VAL A 56 -6.65 2.97 0.20
CA VAL A 56 -5.46 3.67 0.65
C VAL A 56 -4.93 4.52 -0.49
N ASP A 57 -4.73 5.80 -0.20
CA ASP A 57 -4.14 6.74 -1.15
C ASP A 57 -2.72 7.10 -0.69
N LEU A 58 -1.75 6.83 -1.55
CA LEU A 58 -0.36 7.15 -1.29
C LEU A 58 0.01 8.41 -2.06
N HIS A 59 0.53 9.40 -1.35
CA HIS A 59 0.91 10.68 -1.92
C HIS A 59 2.35 11.04 -1.54
N GLY A 60 3.00 11.80 -2.39
CA GLY A 60 4.30 12.37 -2.09
C GLY A 60 5.45 11.55 -2.64
N THR A 61 6.52 12.25 -3.02
CA THR A 61 7.68 11.62 -3.65
C THR A 61 8.55 10.85 -2.67
N LYS A 62 8.31 11.01 -1.38
CA LYS A 62 9.10 10.31 -0.35
C LYS A 62 8.40 9.07 0.19
N THR A 63 7.17 8.79 -0.25
CA THR A 63 6.49 7.56 0.17
C THR A 63 7.26 6.35 -0.35
N ASP A 64 7.59 5.45 0.56
CA ASP A 64 8.48 4.34 0.26
C ASP A 64 8.10 3.13 1.12
N ILE A 65 8.04 1.96 0.50
CA ILE A 65 7.65 0.72 1.18
C ILE A 65 8.72 -0.31 0.84
N HIS A 66 9.53 -0.69 1.85
CA HIS A 66 10.67 -1.56 1.58
C HIS A 66 11.06 -2.39 2.79
N SER A 67 11.82 -3.43 2.54
CA SER A 67 12.47 -4.23 3.59
C SER A 67 11.48 -4.83 4.59
N ASN A 68 10.28 -5.19 4.13
CA ASN A 68 9.31 -5.89 4.96
C ASN A 68 9.46 -7.40 4.77
N GLU A 69 9.22 -8.18 5.82
CA GLU A 69 9.41 -9.63 5.76
C GLU A 69 8.33 -10.32 4.96
N GLY A 70 7.13 -9.76 4.92
CA GLY A 70 6.10 -10.21 4.01
C GLY A 70 6.25 -9.53 2.67
N GLY A 71 5.18 -8.98 2.13
CA GLY A 71 5.24 -8.23 0.89
C GLY A 71 5.41 -6.74 1.11
N GLY A 72 5.37 -5.99 0.02
CA GLY A 72 5.34 -4.54 0.10
C GLY A 72 3.90 -4.05 0.22
N ILE A 73 3.21 -3.99 -0.91
CA ILE A 73 1.81 -3.57 -0.98
C ILE A 73 0.95 -4.81 -1.26
N TRP A 74 -0.08 -4.99 -0.46
CA TRP A 74 -1.01 -6.11 -0.63
C TRP A 74 -2.42 -5.54 -0.72
N ALA A 75 -3.08 -5.73 -1.84
CA ALA A 75 -4.47 -5.32 -2.05
C ALA A 75 -5.30 -6.57 -2.30
N ASP A 76 -6.24 -6.88 -1.41
CA ASP A 76 -6.98 -8.12 -1.44
C ASP A 76 -8.45 -7.87 -1.12
N ASN A 77 -9.29 -8.75 -1.58
CA ASN A 77 -10.73 -8.73 -1.32
C ASN A 77 -11.29 -7.32 -1.53
N ARG A 78 -11.12 -6.81 -2.76
CA ARG A 78 -11.61 -5.50 -3.22
C ARG A 78 -10.95 -4.31 -2.54
N GLY A 79 -9.85 -4.52 -1.81
CA GLY A 79 -9.04 -3.40 -1.31
C GLY A 79 -8.39 -2.66 -2.46
N LYS A 80 -8.19 -1.36 -2.30
CA LYS A 80 -7.59 -0.52 -3.33
C LYS A 80 -6.43 0.27 -2.77
N VAL A 81 -5.34 0.31 -3.52
CA VAL A 81 -4.21 1.19 -3.23
C VAL A 81 -3.98 2.06 -4.46
N ASN A 82 -4.11 3.36 -4.27
CA ASN A 82 -3.91 4.35 -5.32
C ASN A 82 -2.60 5.08 -5.07
N ILE A 83 -1.67 5.00 -6.01
CA ILE A 83 -0.38 5.66 -5.92
C ILE A 83 -0.48 6.93 -6.76
N HIS A 84 -0.56 8.08 -6.10
CA HIS A 84 -0.73 9.36 -6.77
C HIS A 84 0.62 9.89 -7.24
N LEU A 85 0.73 10.13 -8.53
CA LEU A 85 1.97 10.62 -9.13
C LEU A 85 2.08 12.13 -9.00
N PRO A 86 3.29 12.68 -8.85
CA PRO A 86 4.56 11.96 -8.88
C PRO A 86 4.81 11.19 -7.60
N SER A 87 5.45 10.03 -7.73
CA SER A 87 5.77 9.17 -6.58
C SER A 87 7.25 8.82 -6.61
N HIS A 88 7.71 8.13 -5.57
CA HIS A 88 9.03 7.54 -5.57
C HIS A 88 9.14 6.58 -6.76
N HIS A 89 10.30 6.53 -7.38
CA HIS A 89 10.54 5.74 -8.59
C HIS A 89 10.07 4.29 -8.43
N ASN A 90 10.25 3.72 -7.28
CA ASN A 90 9.76 2.39 -6.99
C ASN A 90 9.19 2.42 -5.57
N THR A 91 7.94 2.80 -5.47
CA THR A 91 7.27 2.99 -4.18
C THR A 91 7.31 1.75 -3.29
N SER A 92 7.37 0.57 -3.89
CA SER A 92 7.49 -0.67 -3.13
C SER A 92 8.61 -1.51 -3.72
N HIS A 93 9.65 -1.81 -2.90
CA HIS A 93 10.83 -2.50 -3.38
C HIS A 93 11.57 -3.21 -2.24
N ASP A 94 12.38 -4.18 -2.61
CA ASP A 94 13.28 -4.87 -1.68
C ASP A 94 12.56 -5.51 -0.48
N ASN A 95 11.33 -5.96 -0.68
CA ASN A 95 10.63 -6.74 0.34
C ASN A 95 10.95 -8.22 0.13
N VAL A 96 10.87 -9.01 1.21
CA VAL A 96 11.18 -10.43 1.11
C VAL A 96 10.16 -11.15 0.24
N GLY A 97 8.88 -10.85 0.41
CA GLY A 97 7.82 -11.38 -0.46
C GLY A 97 7.67 -10.52 -1.71
N GLN A 98 6.48 -10.53 -2.29
CA GLN A 98 6.21 -9.75 -3.48
C GLN A 98 6.12 -8.27 -3.14
N ASP A 99 6.74 -7.42 -3.96
CA ASP A 99 6.70 -5.99 -3.71
C ASP A 99 5.30 -5.42 -3.89
N ARG A 100 4.56 -5.96 -4.83
CA ARG A 100 3.17 -5.56 -5.08
C ARG A 100 2.35 -6.80 -5.39
N PHE A 101 1.24 -6.99 -4.69
CA PHE A 101 0.40 -8.15 -4.86
C PHE A 101 -1.07 -7.75 -4.80
N GLN A 102 -1.86 -8.24 -5.74
CA GLN A 102 -3.30 -8.03 -5.72
C GLN A 102 -4.02 -9.34 -6.02
N GLU A 103 -5.13 -9.57 -5.30
CA GLU A 103 -5.97 -10.74 -5.55
C GLU A 103 -7.42 -10.45 -5.13
N THR A 104 -8.33 -11.31 -5.53
CA THR A 104 -9.75 -11.28 -5.15
C THR A 104 -10.37 -9.89 -5.34
N GLY A 105 -10.17 -9.33 -6.52
CA GLY A 105 -10.72 -8.01 -6.85
C GLY A 105 -9.97 -6.83 -6.28
N GLY A 106 -8.85 -7.07 -5.60
CA GLY A 106 -7.99 -5.99 -5.14
C GLY A 106 -7.29 -5.29 -6.30
N SER A 107 -6.89 -4.04 -6.12
CA SER A 107 -6.23 -3.29 -7.18
C SER A 107 -5.15 -2.37 -6.64
N ILE A 108 -4.09 -2.24 -7.41
CA ILE A 108 -3.02 -1.27 -7.19
C ILE A 108 -2.89 -0.48 -8.49
N ALA A 109 -3.01 0.83 -8.40
CA ALA A 109 -3.00 1.68 -9.59
C ALA A 109 -2.22 2.96 -9.36
N ASN A 110 -1.58 3.45 -10.42
CA ASN A 110 -1.01 4.79 -10.44
C ASN A 110 -2.09 5.77 -10.86
N ILE A 111 -2.19 6.89 -10.15
CA ILE A 111 -3.11 7.97 -10.48
C ILE A 111 -2.29 9.14 -10.99
N ASN A 112 -2.50 9.53 -12.25
CA ASN A 112 -1.79 10.64 -12.86
C ASN A 112 -2.31 11.97 -12.32
N ALA A 113 -1.54 13.04 -12.54
CA ALA A 113 -1.93 14.38 -12.07
C ALA A 113 -3.27 14.84 -12.64
N ASP A 114 -3.66 14.34 -13.82
CA ASP A 114 -4.94 14.69 -14.45
C ASP A 114 -6.10 13.79 -13.99
N GLY A 115 -5.85 12.87 -13.06
CA GLY A 115 -6.89 11.97 -12.54
C GLY A 115 -7.04 10.66 -13.29
N THR A 116 -6.38 10.49 -14.43
CA THR A 116 -6.40 9.19 -15.12
C THR A 116 -5.53 8.20 -14.36
N PHE A 117 -5.77 6.90 -14.57
CA PHE A 117 -5.01 5.89 -13.84
C PHE A 117 -4.47 4.82 -14.78
N THR A 118 -3.38 4.19 -14.33
CA THR A 118 -2.75 3.06 -14.99
C THR A 118 -2.46 2.00 -13.94
N HIS A 119 -2.79 0.75 -14.23
CA HIS A 119 -2.48 -0.33 -13.30
C HIS A 119 -0.99 -0.49 -13.13
N VAL A 120 -0.55 -0.64 -11.89
CA VAL A 120 0.84 -0.93 -11.58
C VAL A 120 1.12 -2.37 -11.95
N VAL A 121 2.28 -2.61 -12.53
CA VAL A 121 2.72 -3.97 -12.77
C VAL A 121 2.97 -4.64 -11.42
N VAL A 122 2.22 -5.70 -11.15
CA VAL A 122 2.41 -6.45 -9.90
C VAL A 122 3.43 -7.57 -10.12
N ASP A 123 4.06 -7.96 -9.03
CA ASP A 123 5.00 -9.06 -9.06
C ASP A 123 4.22 -10.36 -9.03
N ASP A 124 4.18 -11.06 -10.15
CA ASP A 124 3.53 -12.35 -10.17
C ASP A 124 4.51 -13.42 -9.92
N ASP A 125 4.06 -14.30 -9.60
CA ASP A 125 4.86 -15.42 -9.49
C ASP A 125 5.31 -16.14 -10.72
N ASP A 126 4.65 -15.18 -11.08
CA ASP A 126 4.81 -15.63 -11.79
C ASP A 126 5.10 -15.90 -12.43
N ASP A 127 4.79 -15.86 -12.87
CA ASP A 127 4.76 -16.17 -13.40
C ASP A 127 5.20 -16.44 -13.82
N ASN A 128 5.15 -16.51 -13.95
CA ASN A 128 5.38 -16.89 -14.22
C ASN A 128 5.68 -17.13 -14.35
#